data_e29ce725a9cdfcf579f22fb4aec7d6d4
#
_entry.id   e29ce725a9cdfcf579f22fb4aec7d6d4
#
_cell.length_a   1.000
_cell.length_b   1.000
_cell.length_c   1.000
_cell.angle_alpha   90.00
_cell.angle_beta   90.00
_cell.angle_gamma   90.00
#
_symmetry.space_group_name_H-M   'P 1'
#
loop_
_entity.id
_entity.type
_entity.pdbx_description
1 polymer ?
#
loop_
_entity_poly.entity_id
_entity_poly.type
_entity_poly.pdbx_seq_one_letter_code
_entity_poly.pdbx_strand_id
1 'polypeptide(L)'
;MIVGRGHKEGILSDTEVRAMVREALDGLDLEGKRVLALIPDSTRTAPVGLMFRALADTLEGRAEKLDFLIALGTHRAMTEKQILRLLEMTAKERRARYGQVEVFNHAWDDPGALETIGTLSAREMDRLTEGRYARQVAVEINRLIFQYDHLLIVGPTFPHEVVGFSGGYKYLFPGICGAEFLNFFHWLGALVTNWKINGVKDTVVRRVIHRAAEFVKIPITNFGLVVTKEGLKGLYIGEPKESWSAAADLSAQVHIRYLDRPFRKVLGIAPEMYDDLWTGAKAMYKLEPVVADGGDLIIYAPHITEVSYTHGRMLDKIGYHCLDYFREQMDKFADIPGGVLAHSTHVKGLGTYCNAVEKPRINVILATGISEERCRRINLGYLDPREVRLAEWLNREDEGILVVDHAGEVLHRLKSEKPV
;
A
#
# COMPACT_ATOMS: atom_id res chain seq x y z
N MET A 1 14.56 14.49 16.71
CA MET A 1 14.37 13.50 17.82
C MET A 1 13.12 12.68 17.51
N ILE A 2 13.17 11.36 17.71
CA ILE A 2 12.01 10.47 17.49
C ILE A 2 11.40 10.15 18.85
N VAL A 3 10.10 10.40 19.01
CA VAL A 3 9.30 9.81 20.08
C VAL A 3 8.80 8.47 19.55
N GLY A 4 9.23 7.36 20.14
CA GLY A 4 8.86 6.06 19.56
C GLY A 4 9.06 4.89 20.50
N ARG A 5 8.17 3.91 20.38
CA ARG A 5 8.25 2.63 21.06
C ARG A 5 7.63 1.55 20.19
N GLY A 6 8.18 0.34 20.27
CA GLY A 6 7.62 -0.82 19.58
C GLY A 6 8.04 -2.13 20.23
N HIS A 7 7.19 -3.15 20.06
CA HIS A 7 7.37 -4.49 20.63
C HIS A 7 7.16 -5.55 19.55
N LYS A 8 8.07 -6.49 19.46
CA LYS A 8 7.90 -7.65 18.60
C LYS A 8 6.78 -8.57 19.11
N GLU A 9 6.74 -8.81 20.41
CA GLU A 9 5.80 -9.75 21.06
C GLU A 9 4.61 -9.05 21.75
N GLY A 10 4.72 -7.76 22.09
CA GLY A 10 3.68 -6.97 22.77
C GLY A 10 2.85 -6.12 21.83
N ILE A 11 1.90 -5.40 22.40
CA ILE A 11 1.12 -4.33 21.76
C ILE A 11 1.16 -3.07 22.63
N LEU A 12 1.01 -1.93 22.01
CA LEU A 12 0.85 -0.65 22.72
C LEU A 12 -0.60 -0.51 23.16
N SER A 13 -0.80 -0.08 24.42
CA SER A 13 -2.11 0.30 24.91
C SER A 13 -2.53 1.67 24.40
N ASP A 14 -3.82 1.95 24.38
CA ASP A 14 -4.36 3.29 24.02
C ASP A 14 -3.77 4.40 24.88
N THR A 15 -3.53 4.13 26.16
CA THR A 15 -2.91 5.09 27.09
C THR A 15 -1.49 5.43 26.68
N GLU A 16 -0.67 4.43 26.33
CA GLU A 16 0.69 4.65 25.83
C GLU A 16 0.69 5.42 24.52
N VAL A 17 -0.20 5.05 23.58
CA VAL A 17 -0.35 5.77 22.31
C VAL A 17 -0.68 7.23 22.51
N ARG A 18 -1.67 7.55 23.36
CA ARG A 18 -2.06 8.93 23.68
C ARG A 18 -0.94 9.72 24.36
N ALA A 19 -0.18 9.07 25.26
CA ALA A 19 0.96 9.70 25.90
C ALA A 19 2.07 10.05 24.90
N MET A 20 2.42 9.11 23.98
CA MET A 20 3.41 9.35 22.94
C MET A 20 2.99 10.43 21.94
N VAL A 21 1.71 10.43 21.54
CA VAL A 21 1.15 11.49 20.66
C VAL A 21 1.28 12.85 21.33
N ARG A 22 0.89 12.96 22.60
CA ARG A 22 1.01 14.21 23.38
C ARG A 22 2.46 14.67 23.49
N GLU A 23 3.37 13.78 23.92
CA GLU A 23 4.80 14.09 24.03
C GLU A 23 5.38 14.62 22.71
N ALA A 24 5.05 13.97 21.60
CA ALA A 24 5.53 14.39 20.29
C ALA A 24 4.97 15.75 19.86
N LEU A 25 3.66 15.98 20.07
CA LEU A 25 3.02 17.24 19.69
C LEU A 25 3.43 18.40 20.61
N ASP A 26 3.74 18.13 21.89
CA ASP A 26 4.25 19.14 22.82
C ASP A 26 5.65 19.65 22.41
N GLY A 27 6.42 18.82 21.68
CA GLY A 27 7.71 19.21 21.11
C GLY A 27 7.62 19.99 19.79
N LEU A 28 6.40 20.24 19.26
CA LEU A 28 6.17 20.95 18.00
C LEU A 28 5.54 22.33 18.25
N ASP A 29 5.96 23.32 17.44
CA ASP A 29 5.35 24.65 17.41
C ASP A 29 4.06 24.62 16.58
N LEU A 30 2.95 24.20 17.22
CA LEU A 30 1.62 24.09 16.58
C LEU A 30 0.60 25.09 17.15
N GLU A 31 1.00 25.97 18.06
CA GLU A 31 0.13 26.99 18.63
C GLU A 31 -0.37 27.95 17.55
N GLY A 32 -1.69 28.09 17.41
CA GLY A 32 -2.31 28.92 16.40
C GLY A 32 -2.06 28.47 14.94
N LYS A 33 -1.53 27.27 14.71
CA LYS A 33 -1.26 26.74 13.36
C LYS A 33 -2.46 25.96 12.83
N ARG A 34 -2.58 25.96 11.49
CA ARG A 34 -3.50 25.11 10.75
C ARG A 34 -2.81 23.79 10.43
N VAL A 35 -3.33 22.69 10.92
CA VAL A 35 -2.73 21.35 10.83
C VAL A 35 -3.58 20.43 9.96
N LEU A 36 -2.97 19.73 9.03
CA LEU A 36 -3.64 18.71 8.20
C LEU A 36 -3.01 17.34 8.46
N ALA A 37 -3.83 16.38 8.87
CA ALA A 37 -3.41 14.99 9.05
C ALA A 37 -3.76 14.15 7.82
N LEU A 38 -2.75 13.53 7.20
CA LEU A 38 -2.91 12.59 6.10
C LEU A 38 -3.10 11.18 6.68
N ILE A 39 -4.23 10.55 6.41
CA ILE A 39 -4.62 9.24 6.96
C ILE A 39 -4.90 8.21 5.86
N PRO A 40 -4.82 6.88 6.15
CA PRO A 40 -5.21 5.84 5.21
C PRO A 40 -6.73 5.74 5.05
N ASP A 41 -7.14 5.06 4.00
CA ASP A 41 -8.49 4.58 3.80
C ASP A 41 -8.75 3.24 4.54
N SER A 42 -9.98 2.69 4.38
CA SER A 42 -10.41 1.45 5.03
C SER A 42 -9.76 0.17 4.47
N THR A 43 -8.93 0.25 3.43
CA THR A 43 -8.20 -0.91 2.88
C THR A 43 -6.88 -1.19 3.61
N ARG A 44 -6.64 -0.50 4.72
CA ARG A 44 -5.44 -0.66 5.55
C ARG A 44 -5.85 -0.93 7.00
N THR A 45 -5.22 -1.95 7.59
CA THR A 45 -5.35 -2.20 9.03
C THR A 45 -4.58 -1.13 9.79
N ALA A 46 -5.31 -0.23 10.46
CA ALA A 46 -4.73 0.85 11.27
C ALA A 46 -5.76 1.36 12.30
N PRO A 47 -5.36 1.72 13.51
CA PRO A 47 -6.24 2.28 14.55
C PRO A 47 -6.53 3.77 14.28
N VAL A 48 -7.17 4.05 13.11
CA VAL A 48 -7.40 5.44 12.66
C VAL A 48 -8.29 6.19 13.64
N GLY A 49 -9.30 5.54 14.22
CA GLY A 49 -10.18 6.15 15.22
C GLY A 49 -9.44 6.57 16.49
N LEU A 50 -8.51 5.74 16.99
CA LEU A 50 -7.66 6.07 18.13
C LEU A 50 -6.75 7.28 17.81
N MET A 51 -6.08 7.25 16.65
CA MET A 51 -5.18 8.31 16.23
C MET A 51 -5.93 9.63 16.01
N PHE A 52 -7.11 9.57 15.38
CA PHE A 52 -7.97 10.73 15.19
C PHE A 52 -8.29 11.40 16.54
N ARG A 53 -8.78 10.61 17.50
CA ARG A 53 -9.11 11.15 18.85
C ARG A 53 -7.87 11.66 19.57
N ALA A 54 -6.74 10.94 19.51
CA ALA A 54 -5.51 11.36 20.16
C ALA A 54 -4.99 12.71 19.63
N LEU A 55 -5.06 12.91 18.30
CA LEU A 55 -4.65 14.17 17.67
C LEU A 55 -5.65 15.29 17.98
N ALA A 56 -6.95 15.04 17.80
CA ALA A 56 -7.98 16.04 18.01
C ALA A 56 -8.03 16.50 19.47
N ASP A 57 -8.00 15.56 20.43
CA ASP A 57 -8.03 15.88 21.86
C ASP A 57 -6.75 16.63 22.32
N THR A 58 -5.58 16.36 21.70
CA THR A 58 -4.32 17.01 22.07
C THR A 58 -4.17 18.41 21.47
N LEU A 59 -4.72 18.63 20.26
CA LEU A 59 -4.62 19.90 19.54
C LEU A 59 -5.80 20.83 19.81
N GLU A 60 -6.84 20.36 20.50
CA GLU A 60 -7.98 21.20 20.90
C GLU A 60 -7.52 22.41 21.74
N GLY A 61 -7.87 23.61 21.30
CA GLY A 61 -7.48 24.87 21.94
C GLY A 61 -6.02 25.29 21.75
N ARG A 62 -5.21 24.50 21.03
CA ARG A 62 -3.80 24.81 20.70
C ARG A 62 -3.65 25.20 19.23
N ALA A 63 -4.05 24.31 18.33
CA ALA A 63 -4.05 24.60 16.90
C ALA A 63 -5.24 25.49 16.54
N GLU A 64 -5.05 26.40 15.57
CA GLU A 64 -6.17 27.16 14.99
C GLU A 64 -7.17 26.22 14.32
N LYS A 65 -6.64 25.21 13.62
CA LYS A 65 -7.45 24.24 12.90
C LYS A 65 -6.76 22.88 12.80
N LEU A 66 -7.52 21.78 12.96
CA LEU A 66 -7.10 20.44 12.63
C LEU A 66 -8.10 19.83 11.66
N ASP A 67 -7.63 19.38 10.50
CA ASP A 67 -8.43 18.62 9.55
C ASP A 67 -7.68 17.36 9.10
N PHE A 68 -8.41 16.48 8.39
CA PHE A 68 -7.88 15.22 7.90
C PHE A 68 -8.11 15.10 6.38
N LEU A 69 -7.13 14.53 5.68
CA LEU A 69 -7.22 14.18 4.27
C LEU A 69 -6.92 12.69 4.10
N ILE A 70 -7.89 11.95 3.56
CA ILE A 70 -7.73 10.53 3.26
C ILE A 70 -6.89 10.37 2.00
N ALA A 71 -5.74 9.74 2.12
CA ALA A 71 -4.78 9.50 1.04
C ALA A 71 -5.19 8.27 0.21
N LEU A 72 -6.13 8.48 -0.70
CA LEU A 72 -6.78 7.43 -1.49
C LEU A 72 -5.91 6.83 -2.61
N GLY A 73 -4.91 7.57 -3.11
CA GLY A 73 -4.31 7.20 -4.39
C GLY A 73 -5.39 7.14 -5.48
N THR A 74 -5.59 5.95 -6.10
CA THR A 74 -6.66 5.72 -7.10
C THR A 74 -7.93 5.08 -6.51
N HIS A 75 -8.00 4.89 -5.20
CA HIS A 75 -9.18 4.31 -4.59
C HIS A 75 -10.38 5.27 -4.66
N ARG A 76 -11.59 4.71 -4.57
CA ARG A 76 -12.81 5.51 -4.58
C ARG A 76 -12.91 6.40 -3.36
N ALA A 77 -13.50 7.58 -3.54
CA ALA A 77 -13.87 8.45 -2.44
C ALA A 77 -14.77 7.72 -1.44
N MET A 78 -14.44 7.86 -0.16
CA MET A 78 -15.22 7.27 0.94
C MET A 78 -16.48 8.10 1.21
N THR A 79 -17.62 7.42 1.36
CA THR A 79 -18.86 8.03 1.81
C THR A 79 -18.76 8.41 3.29
N GLU A 80 -19.63 9.33 3.76
CA GLU A 80 -19.70 9.71 5.18
C GLU A 80 -19.84 8.47 6.10
N LYS A 81 -20.69 7.51 5.72
CA LYS A 81 -20.86 6.26 6.48
C LYS A 81 -19.56 5.45 6.58
N GLN A 82 -18.77 5.39 5.52
CA GLN A 82 -17.46 4.72 5.52
C GLN A 82 -16.44 5.47 6.35
N ILE A 83 -16.41 6.81 6.28
CA ILE A 83 -15.57 7.66 7.11
C ILE A 83 -15.90 7.47 8.60
N LEU A 84 -17.18 7.46 8.98
CA LEU A 84 -17.57 7.20 10.36
C LEU A 84 -17.14 5.82 10.86
N ARG A 85 -17.17 4.80 10.01
CA ARG A 85 -16.63 3.47 10.34
C ARG A 85 -15.10 3.50 10.50
N LEU A 86 -14.38 4.17 9.59
CA LEU A 86 -12.93 4.34 9.65
C LEU A 86 -12.50 5.03 10.95
N LEU A 87 -13.27 6.02 11.39
CA LEU A 87 -13.03 6.76 12.63
C LEU A 87 -13.58 6.05 13.88
N GLU A 88 -14.27 4.91 13.70
CA GLU A 88 -14.89 4.13 14.79
C GLU A 88 -15.80 4.99 15.67
N MET A 89 -16.64 5.83 15.07
CA MET A 89 -17.53 6.73 15.79
C MET A 89 -18.93 6.83 15.18
N THR A 90 -19.87 7.25 16.00
CA THR A 90 -21.22 7.56 15.55
C THR A 90 -21.32 8.97 14.96
N ALA A 91 -22.30 9.22 14.09
CA ALA A 91 -22.59 10.55 13.57
C ALA A 91 -22.94 11.56 14.68
N LYS A 92 -23.57 11.08 15.77
CA LYS A 92 -23.88 11.91 16.95
C LYS A 92 -22.60 12.35 17.67
N GLU A 93 -21.69 11.42 17.96
CA GLU A 93 -20.39 11.71 18.57
C GLU A 93 -19.56 12.65 17.70
N ARG A 94 -19.48 12.37 16.39
CA ARG A 94 -18.76 13.18 15.41
C ARG A 94 -19.21 14.65 15.45
N ARG A 95 -20.53 14.89 15.43
CA ARG A 95 -21.09 16.26 15.48
C ARG A 95 -20.90 16.93 16.84
N ALA A 96 -21.11 16.19 17.93
CA ALA A 96 -21.10 16.78 19.27
C ALA A 96 -19.69 17.15 19.75
N ARG A 97 -18.68 16.34 19.40
CA ARG A 97 -17.32 16.49 19.95
C ARG A 97 -16.29 16.98 18.93
N TYR A 98 -16.44 16.62 17.67
CA TYR A 98 -15.47 16.89 16.61
C TYR A 98 -16.10 17.58 15.40
N GLY A 99 -17.21 18.31 15.59
CA GLY A 99 -17.95 18.94 14.49
C GLY A 99 -17.16 20.00 13.71
N GLN A 100 -16.13 20.57 14.31
CA GLN A 100 -15.22 21.56 13.70
C GLN A 100 -14.09 20.93 12.87
N VAL A 101 -13.84 19.61 13.01
CA VAL A 101 -12.77 18.91 12.29
C VAL A 101 -13.31 18.40 10.97
N GLU A 102 -12.80 18.82 9.84
CA GLU A 102 -13.19 18.31 8.52
C GLU A 102 -12.41 17.05 8.14
N VAL A 103 -13.03 16.18 7.34
CA VAL A 103 -12.38 14.98 6.77
C VAL A 103 -12.62 14.95 5.29
N PHE A 104 -11.55 15.16 4.52
CA PHE A 104 -11.59 15.26 3.06
C PHE A 104 -11.17 13.94 2.40
N ASN A 105 -11.70 13.70 1.21
CA ASN A 105 -11.22 12.69 0.30
C ASN A 105 -10.23 13.31 -0.70
N HIS A 106 -9.13 12.63 -0.99
CA HIS A 106 -8.30 13.00 -2.13
C HIS A 106 -9.00 12.69 -3.45
N ALA A 107 -8.91 13.63 -4.41
CA ALA A 107 -9.42 13.49 -5.77
C ALA A 107 -8.24 13.50 -6.75
N TRP A 108 -7.73 12.32 -7.08
CA TRP A 108 -6.53 12.14 -7.93
C TRP A 108 -6.78 12.45 -9.42
N ASP A 109 -8.03 12.38 -9.85
CA ASP A 109 -8.52 12.54 -11.22
C ASP A 109 -9.20 13.91 -11.46
N ASP A 110 -9.22 14.78 -10.46
CA ASP A 110 -9.69 16.16 -10.57
C ASP A 110 -8.49 17.13 -10.69
N PRO A 111 -8.22 17.66 -11.89
CA PRO A 111 -7.14 18.65 -12.07
C PRO A 111 -7.33 19.91 -11.21
N GLY A 112 -8.58 20.27 -10.87
CA GLY A 112 -8.90 21.40 -10.00
C GLY A 112 -8.47 21.19 -8.54
N ALA A 113 -8.31 19.94 -8.12
CA ALA A 113 -7.83 19.58 -6.78
C ALA A 113 -6.31 19.48 -6.67
N LEU A 114 -5.59 19.58 -7.80
CA LEU A 114 -4.14 19.38 -7.87
C LEU A 114 -3.37 20.68 -8.12
N GLU A 115 -2.10 20.69 -7.72
CA GLU A 115 -1.14 21.73 -8.03
C GLU A 115 0.21 21.12 -8.41
N THR A 116 0.81 21.61 -9.50
CA THR A 116 2.16 21.23 -9.90
C THR A 116 3.18 22.00 -9.08
N ILE A 117 3.95 21.30 -8.25
CA ILE A 117 4.94 21.88 -7.34
C ILE A 117 6.38 21.75 -7.81
N GLY A 118 6.58 21.06 -8.93
CA GLY A 118 7.89 20.88 -9.52
C GLY A 118 7.90 19.83 -10.61
N THR A 119 9.09 19.54 -11.10
CA THR A 119 9.32 18.57 -12.17
C THR A 119 10.61 17.82 -11.91
N LEU A 120 10.57 16.51 -12.00
CA LEU A 120 11.75 15.66 -12.04
C LEU A 120 12.18 15.53 -13.52
N SER A 121 13.36 16.05 -13.86
CA SER A 121 13.85 16.00 -15.23
C SER A 121 14.20 14.58 -15.68
N ALA A 122 14.19 14.31 -17.00
CA ALA A 122 14.55 12.99 -17.55
C ALA A 122 15.95 12.54 -17.10
N ARG A 123 16.93 13.43 -17.04
CA ARG A 123 18.28 13.14 -16.55
C ARG A 123 18.31 12.80 -15.06
N GLU A 124 17.53 13.50 -14.26
CA GLU A 124 17.40 13.21 -12.82
C GLU A 124 16.73 11.87 -12.59
N MET A 125 15.67 11.59 -13.35
CA MET A 125 14.95 10.32 -13.30
C MET A 125 15.83 9.14 -13.72
N ASP A 126 16.59 9.26 -14.79
CA ASP A 126 17.54 8.25 -15.23
C ASP A 126 18.54 7.89 -14.12
N ARG A 127 19.09 8.89 -13.47
CA ARG A 127 20.01 8.69 -12.33
C ARG A 127 19.34 8.06 -11.12
N LEU A 128 18.17 8.57 -10.69
CA LEU A 128 17.45 8.08 -9.51
C LEU A 128 16.95 6.64 -9.68
N THR A 129 16.60 6.28 -10.92
CA THR A 129 16.05 4.96 -11.26
C THR A 129 17.09 3.98 -11.80
N GLU A 130 18.37 4.37 -11.80
CA GLU A 130 19.49 3.54 -12.28
C GLU A 130 19.25 3.08 -13.73
N GLY A 131 18.87 4.01 -14.63
CA GLY A 131 18.61 3.74 -16.04
C GLY A 131 17.26 3.11 -16.39
N ARG A 132 16.39 2.85 -15.40
CA ARG A 132 15.10 2.16 -15.65
C ARG A 132 14.03 3.06 -16.22
N TYR A 133 14.12 4.37 -15.96
CA TYR A 133 13.13 5.35 -16.41
C TYR A 133 13.77 6.70 -16.66
N ALA A 134 13.93 7.08 -17.94
CA ALA A 134 14.57 8.30 -18.39
C ALA A 134 13.57 9.25 -19.05
N ARG A 135 12.43 9.51 -18.39
CA ARG A 135 11.42 10.48 -18.83
C ARG A 135 11.18 11.51 -17.74
N GLN A 136 10.80 12.73 -18.15
CA GLN A 136 10.38 13.76 -17.22
C GLN A 136 9.08 13.36 -16.54
N VAL A 137 8.92 13.74 -15.25
CA VAL A 137 7.70 13.48 -14.46
C VAL A 137 7.30 14.76 -13.74
N ALA A 138 6.08 15.23 -13.96
CA ALA A 138 5.50 16.31 -13.19
C ALA A 138 5.22 15.86 -11.74
N VAL A 139 5.48 16.73 -10.79
CA VAL A 139 5.19 16.50 -9.37
C VAL A 139 3.96 17.32 -9.02
N GLU A 140 2.80 16.67 -9.10
CA GLU A 140 1.51 17.26 -8.75
C GLU A 140 1.06 16.71 -7.40
N ILE A 141 0.44 17.56 -6.60
CA ILE A 141 -0.07 17.18 -5.26
C ILE A 141 -1.40 17.87 -4.98
N ASN A 142 -2.18 17.31 -4.09
CA ASN A 142 -3.45 17.91 -3.65
C ASN A 142 -3.20 19.31 -3.09
N ARG A 143 -3.80 20.32 -3.72
CA ARG A 143 -3.62 21.73 -3.38
C ARG A 143 -4.13 22.10 -1.98
N LEU A 144 -4.96 21.26 -1.38
CA LEU A 144 -5.48 21.49 -0.03
C LEU A 144 -4.34 21.66 0.99
N ILE A 145 -3.20 20.98 0.82
CA ILE A 145 -2.06 21.06 1.75
C ILE A 145 -1.55 22.49 1.93
N PHE A 146 -1.65 23.35 0.90
CA PHE A 146 -1.17 24.73 0.95
C PHE A 146 -2.05 25.69 1.77
N GLN A 147 -3.17 25.17 2.28
CA GLN A 147 -4.00 25.90 3.23
C GLN A 147 -3.60 25.65 4.68
N TYR A 148 -2.53 24.87 4.92
CA TYR A 148 -2.09 24.45 6.26
C TYR A 148 -0.62 24.77 6.48
N ASP A 149 -0.28 24.99 7.75
CA ASP A 149 1.07 25.37 8.18
C ASP A 149 1.92 24.15 8.56
N HIS A 150 1.29 23.01 8.86
CA HIS A 150 1.95 21.76 9.23
C HIS A 150 1.19 20.53 8.75
N LEU A 151 1.91 19.53 8.25
CA LEU A 151 1.33 18.26 7.83
C LEU A 151 1.70 17.15 8.82
N LEU A 152 0.72 16.34 9.20
CA LEU A 152 0.93 15.10 9.96
C LEU A 152 0.66 13.92 9.03
N ILE A 153 1.63 13.04 8.85
CA ILE A 153 1.41 11.77 8.14
C ILE A 153 1.12 10.70 9.19
N VAL A 154 -0.05 10.10 9.15
CA VAL A 154 -0.47 9.09 10.12
C VAL A 154 -0.83 7.81 9.39
N GLY A 155 0.00 6.80 9.48
CA GLY A 155 -0.33 5.57 8.78
C GLY A 155 0.60 4.38 8.96
N PRO A 156 0.11 3.18 8.58
CA PRO A 156 0.82 1.94 8.82
C PRO A 156 2.01 1.75 7.87
N THR A 157 3.06 1.18 8.44
CA THR A 157 4.27 0.77 7.74
C THR A 157 4.34 -0.76 7.71
N PHE A 158 4.26 -1.33 6.50
CA PHE A 158 4.34 -2.77 6.24
C PHE A 158 4.99 -3.02 4.87
N PRO A 159 5.49 -4.24 4.59
CA PRO A 159 6.08 -4.58 3.29
C PRO A 159 5.13 -4.27 2.13
N HIS A 160 5.64 -3.70 1.03
CA HIS A 160 4.84 -3.20 -0.08
C HIS A 160 5.50 -3.49 -1.44
N GLU A 161 4.72 -4.01 -2.38
CA GLU A 161 5.15 -4.53 -3.68
C GLU A 161 5.78 -3.49 -4.62
N VAL A 162 5.43 -2.20 -4.46
CA VAL A 162 5.92 -1.12 -5.32
C VAL A 162 7.06 -0.34 -4.69
N VAL A 163 7.08 -0.17 -3.38
CA VAL A 163 7.95 0.81 -2.71
C VAL A 163 8.80 0.22 -1.58
N GLY A 164 8.73 -1.08 -1.38
CA GLY A 164 9.43 -1.80 -0.32
C GLY A 164 8.67 -1.86 0.99
N PHE A 165 8.44 -0.71 1.62
CA PHE A 165 7.53 -0.56 2.76
C PHE A 165 6.56 0.60 2.52
N SER A 166 5.33 0.48 2.99
CA SER A 166 4.34 1.57 3.01
C SER A 166 4.75 2.67 4.02
N GLY A 167 3.90 3.66 4.21
CA GLY A 167 4.10 4.72 5.21
C GLY A 167 5.07 5.82 4.78
N GLY A 168 5.28 6.78 5.68
CA GLY A 168 6.12 7.95 5.43
C GLY A 168 5.64 8.77 4.22
N TYR A 169 6.57 9.32 3.47
CA TYR A 169 6.27 10.14 2.29
C TYR A 169 5.42 9.46 1.21
N LYS A 170 5.13 8.14 1.34
CA LYS A 170 4.15 7.47 0.47
C LYS A 170 2.75 8.06 0.62
N TYR A 171 2.44 8.70 1.73
CA TYR A 171 1.18 9.42 1.91
C TYR A 171 1.07 10.68 1.06
N LEU A 172 2.21 11.30 0.72
CA LEU A 172 2.27 12.37 -0.27
C LEU A 172 2.24 11.79 -1.69
N PHE A 173 3.19 10.88 -1.98
CA PHE A 173 3.43 10.30 -3.31
C PHE A 173 3.45 8.75 -3.23
N PRO A 174 2.41 8.06 -3.76
CA PRO A 174 1.30 8.57 -4.55
C PRO A 174 0.00 8.85 -3.76
N GLY A 175 0.00 8.93 -2.44
CA GLY A 175 -1.20 8.98 -1.62
C GLY A 175 -2.16 10.13 -1.94
N ILE A 176 -1.61 11.32 -2.21
CA ILE A 176 -2.35 12.54 -2.54
C ILE A 176 -1.80 13.25 -3.78
N CYS A 177 -1.17 12.53 -4.70
CA CYS A 177 -0.62 13.10 -5.94
C CYS A 177 -1.57 12.93 -7.14
N GLY A 178 -1.21 13.56 -8.26
CA GLY A 178 -1.93 13.44 -9.53
C GLY A 178 -1.66 12.13 -10.27
N ALA A 179 -2.45 11.89 -11.31
CA ALA A 179 -2.45 10.65 -12.08
C ALA A 179 -1.09 10.35 -12.75
N GLU A 180 -0.37 11.37 -13.23
CA GLU A 180 0.90 11.17 -13.92
C GLU A 180 1.93 10.53 -12.98
N PHE A 181 2.17 11.12 -11.82
CA PHE A 181 3.11 10.60 -10.84
C PHE A 181 2.67 9.22 -10.33
N LEU A 182 1.37 9.03 -10.10
CA LEU A 182 0.81 7.77 -9.63
C LEU A 182 1.05 6.62 -10.63
N ASN A 183 0.78 6.85 -11.91
CA ASN A 183 0.99 5.85 -12.96
C ASN A 183 2.48 5.55 -13.16
N PHE A 184 3.31 6.57 -13.21
CA PHE A 184 4.76 6.43 -13.27
C PHE A 184 5.29 5.62 -12.08
N PHE A 185 4.90 5.97 -10.87
CA PHE A 185 5.33 5.31 -9.63
C PHE A 185 5.08 3.80 -9.64
N HIS A 186 3.87 3.40 -10.02
CA HIS A 186 3.52 1.97 -10.08
C HIS A 186 4.30 1.25 -11.19
N TRP A 187 4.41 1.88 -12.37
CA TRP A 187 5.18 1.29 -13.46
C TRP A 187 6.67 1.14 -13.13
N LEU A 188 7.26 2.12 -12.47
CA LEU A 188 8.64 2.00 -11.99
C LEU A 188 8.80 0.80 -11.03
N GLY A 189 7.83 0.59 -10.14
CA GLY A 189 7.80 -0.59 -9.27
C GLY A 189 7.77 -1.90 -10.05
N ALA A 190 6.96 -1.96 -11.11
CA ALA A 190 6.90 -3.13 -11.99
C ALA A 190 8.23 -3.37 -12.72
N LEU A 191 8.90 -2.32 -13.21
CA LEU A 191 10.21 -2.42 -13.87
C LEU A 191 11.32 -2.98 -12.95
N VAL A 192 11.22 -2.76 -11.64
CA VAL A 192 12.14 -3.35 -10.65
C VAL A 192 11.72 -4.76 -10.26
N THR A 193 10.45 -5.04 -10.26
CA THR A 193 9.73 -6.25 -9.82
C THR A 193 9.42 -6.28 -8.31
N ASN A 194 8.24 -6.78 -7.97
CA ASN A 194 7.83 -7.03 -6.59
C ASN A 194 8.85 -7.86 -5.81
N TRP A 195 9.44 -8.87 -6.44
CA TRP A 195 10.42 -9.77 -5.83
C TRP A 195 11.62 -9.02 -5.23
N LYS A 196 12.13 -8.02 -5.94
CA LYS A 196 13.30 -7.22 -5.52
C LYS A 196 12.93 -6.08 -4.57
N ILE A 197 11.67 -5.63 -4.59
CA ILE A 197 11.22 -4.46 -3.84
C ILE A 197 10.62 -4.83 -2.49
N ASN A 198 9.72 -5.81 -2.44
CA ASN A 198 8.85 -6.03 -1.29
C ASN A 198 9.66 -6.37 -0.03
N GLY A 199 9.49 -5.57 1.02
CA GLY A 199 10.23 -5.71 2.27
C GLY A 199 11.65 -5.14 2.27
N VAL A 200 12.02 -4.33 1.25
CA VAL A 200 13.30 -3.63 1.16
C VAL A 200 13.12 -2.15 1.46
N LYS A 201 13.92 -1.58 2.36
CA LYS A 201 13.81 -0.16 2.75
C LYS A 201 14.32 0.79 1.66
N ASP A 202 15.52 0.55 1.15
CA ASP A 202 16.12 1.39 0.10
C ASP A 202 15.83 0.81 -1.28
N THR A 203 14.88 1.41 -1.96
CA THR A 203 14.50 1.07 -3.33
C THR A 203 14.58 2.31 -4.22
N VAL A 204 14.82 2.12 -5.51
CA VAL A 204 14.82 3.25 -6.47
C VAL A 204 13.49 4.01 -6.43
N VAL A 205 12.37 3.30 -6.23
CA VAL A 205 11.05 3.91 -6.10
C VAL A 205 10.96 4.79 -4.84
N ARG A 206 11.49 4.32 -3.72
CA ARG A 206 11.54 5.09 -2.47
C ARG A 206 12.40 6.35 -2.60
N ARG A 207 13.54 6.26 -3.30
CA ARG A 207 14.40 7.42 -3.56
C ARG A 207 13.67 8.49 -4.37
N VAL A 208 12.90 8.10 -5.39
CA VAL A 208 12.07 9.04 -6.17
C VAL A 208 11.00 9.70 -5.31
N ILE A 209 10.31 8.96 -4.43
CA ILE A 209 9.35 9.53 -3.47
C ILE A 209 10.03 10.56 -2.57
N HIS A 210 11.18 10.23 -2.00
CA HIS A 210 11.92 11.14 -1.12
C HIS A 210 12.29 12.41 -1.86
N ARG A 211 12.73 12.30 -3.11
CA ARG A 211 13.09 13.45 -3.93
C ARG A 211 11.86 14.31 -4.29
N ALA A 212 10.73 13.68 -4.62
CA ALA A 212 9.48 14.40 -4.87
C ALA A 212 8.98 15.14 -3.60
N ALA A 213 9.12 14.51 -2.43
CA ALA A 213 8.74 15.13 -1.17
C ALA A 213 9.54 16.41 -0.84
N GLU A 214 10.76 16.57 -1.36
CA GLU A 214 11.57 17.77 -1.18
C GLU A 214 10.98 19.04 -1.84
N PHE A 215 10.04 18.88 -2.78
CA PHE A 215 9.27 20.02 -3.33
C PHE A 215 8.24 20.56 -2.34
N VAL A 216 7.73 19.74 -1.41
CA VAL A 216 6.81 20.19 -0.35
C VAL A 216 7.61 20.94 0.71
N LYS A 217 7.31 22.23 0.88
CA LYS A 217 8.04 23.10 1.82
C LYS A 217 7.36 23.26 3.18
N ILE A 218 6.16 22.72 3.32
CA ILE A 218 5.41 22.71 4.57
C ILE A 218 6.10 21.73 5.53
N PRO A 219 6.32 22.07 6.81
CA PRO A 219 6.83 21.15 7.81
C PRO A 219 5.98 19.88 7.92
N ILE A 220 6.64 18.73 8.05
CA ILE A 220 5.97 17.43 8.08
C ILE A 220 6.45 16.62 9.28
N THR A 221 5.51 16.09 10.06
CA THR A 221 5.78 15.10 11.10
C THR A 221 5.10 13.78 10.73
N ASN A 222 5.84 12.68 10.80
CA ASN A 222 5.30 11.36 10.49
C ASN A 222 5.02 10.56 11.76
N PHE A 223 3.87 9.90 11.78
CA PHE A 223 3.41 8.93 12.76
C PHE A 223 3.40 7.55 12.08
N GLY A 224 4.52 6.86 12.14
CA GLY A 224 4.71 5.54 11.56
C GLY A 224 4.15 4.46 12.48
N LEU A 225 3.05 3.85 12.08
CA LEU A 225 2.36 2.79 12.82
C LEU A 225 2.85 1.42 12.35
N VAL A 226 3.07 0.48 13.26
CA VAL A 226 3.29 -0.93 12.94
C VAL A 226 2.16 -1.73 13.55
N VAL A 227 1.28 -2.26 12.70
CA VAL A 227 0.00 -2.87 13.13
C VAL A 227 -0.08 -4.29 12.62
N THR A 228 -0.44 -5.22 13.48
CA THR A 228 -0.76 -6.61 13.15
C THR A 228 -2.21 -6.91 13.55
N LYS A 229 -2.71 -8.10 13.22
CA LYS A 229 -4.04 -8.56 13.66
C LYS A 229 -4.23 -8.54 15.19
N GLU A 230 -3.14 -8.57 15.95
CA GLU A 230 -3.16 -8.54 17.42
C GLU A 230 -3.32 -7.12 17.96
N GLY A 231 -2.98 -6.10 17.16
CA GLY A 231 -3.05 -4.69 17.54
C GLY A 231 -1.83 -3.88 17.10
N LEU A 232 -1.67 -2.71 17.70
CA LEU A 232 -0.58 -1.78 17.42
C LEU A 232 0.72 -2.26 18.09
N LYS A 233 1.65 -2.76 17.30
CA LYS A 233 2.97 -3.23 17.76
C LYS A 233 3.96 -2.10 18.02
N GLY A 234 3.81 -0.98 17.31
CA GLY A 234 4.73 0.15 17.46
C GLY A 234 4.20 1.44 16.86
N LEU A 235 4.67 2.54 17.43
CA LEU A 235 4.42 3.91 16.98
C LEU A 235 5.74 4.68 17.05
N TYR A 236 6.11 5.35 15.94
CA TYR A 236 7.32 6.15 15.81
C TYR A 236 6.97 7.51 15.22
N ILE A 237 7.20 8.59 15.96
CA ILE A 237 6.76 9.95 15.63
C ILE A 237 7.99 10.84 15.49
N GLY A 238 8.09 11.62 14.42
CA GLY A 238 9.18 12.55 14.21
C GLY A 238 9.44 12.90 12.75
N GLU A 239 10.71 13.22 12.44
CA GLU A 239 11.13 13.47 11.06
C GLU A 239 10.74 12.29 10.17
N PRO A 240 10.13 12.56 8.99
CA PRO A 240 9.49 11.51 8.21
C PRO A 240 10.39 10.35 7.77
N LYS A 241 11.65 10.60 7.39
CA LYS A 241 12.56 9.53 6.96
C LYS A 241 13.02 8.68 8.14
N GLU A 242 13.34 9.32 9.26
CA GLU A 242 13.85 8.64 10.46
C GLU A 242 12.77 7.80 11.14
N SER A 243 11.60 8.40 11.42
CA SER A 243 10.48 7.73 12.09
C SER A 243 9.90 6.60 11.22
N TRP A 244 9.80 6.82 9.90
CA TRP A 244 9.43 5.76 8.96
C TRP A 244 10.47 4.62 8.95
N SER A 245 11.77 4.96 8.98
CA SER A 245 12.83 3.96 8.99
C SER A 245 12.75 3.07 10.23
N ALA A 246 12.52 3.66 11.41
CA ALA A 246 12.34 2.93 12.66
C ALA A 246 11.08 2.03 12.61
N ALA A 247 9.96 2.55 12.08
CA ALA A 247 8.76 1.76 11.87
C ALA A 247 8.98 0.60 10.88
N ALA A 248 9.74 0.81 9.79
CA ALA A 248 10.05 -0.23 8.83
C ALA A 248 10.95 -1.34 9.42
N ASP A 249 11.87 -1.00 10.34
CA ASP A 249 12.71 -2.00 11.04
C ASP A 249 11.88 -2.92 11.94
N LEU A 250 10.93 -2.36 12.70
CA LEU A 250 10.01 -3.17 13.48
C LEU A 250 9.08 -3.96 12.55
N SER A 251 8.56 -3.32 11.51
CA SER A 251 7.68 -3.96 10.53
C SER A 251 8.36 -5.17 9.86
N ALA A 252 9.63 -5.07 9.53
CA ALA A 252 10.39 -6.21 8.98
C ALA A 252 10.42 -7.41 9.93
N GLN A 253 10.43 -7.16 11.25
CA GLN A 253 10.45 -8.22 12.26
C GLN A 253 9.10 -8.90 12.46
N VAL A 254 7.98 -8.18 12.26
CA VAL A 254 6.63 -8.68 12.54
C VAL A 254 5.83 -9.03 11.27
N HIS A 255 6.19 -8.45 10.12
CA HIS A 255 5.47 -8.66 8.85
C HIS A 255 6.27 -9.44 7.80
N ILE A 256 7.49 -9.91 8.09
CA ILE A 256 8.24 -10.77 7.17
C ILE A 256 8.48 -12.12 7.84
N ARG A 257 7.91 -13.16 7.26
CA ARG A 257 8.10 -14.55 7.70
C ARG A 257 9.04 -15.26 6.76
N TYR A 258 10.14 -15.80 7.30
CA TYR A 258 11.10 -16.56 6.54
C TYR A 258 10.86 -18.06 6.67
N LEU A 259 10.74 -18.76 5.54
CA LEU A 259 10.50 -20.21 5.46
C LEU A 259 11.75 -20.91 4.93
N ASP A 260 11.89 -22.19 5.29
CA ASP A 260 13.09 -22.98 4.96
C ASP A 260 13.11 -23.45 3.51
N ARG A 261 11.92 -23.67 2.93
CA ARG A 261 11.75 -24.23 1.58
C ARG A 261 10.56 -23.64 0.86
N PRO A 262 10.56 -23.68 -0.49
CA PRO A 262 9.39 -23.30 -1.28
C PRO A 262 8.32 -24.40 -1.23
N PHE A 263 7.10 -24.05 -1.64
CA PHE A 263 5.92 -24.92 -1.67
C PHE A 263 5.40 -25.08 -3.10
N ARG A 264 4.93 -26.28 -3.43
CA ARG A 264 4.33 -26.53 -4.75
C ARG A 264 2.95 -25.93 -4.88
N LYS A 265 2.20 -25.83 -3.77
CA LYS A 265 0.89 -25.20 -3.71
C LYS A 265 0.83 -24.26 -2.52
N VAL A 266 0.41 -23.02 -2.77
CA VAL A 266 0.20 -22.01 -1.72
C VAL A 266 -1.23 -21.50 -1.85
N LEU A 267 -2.03 -21.69 -0.82
CA LEU A 267 -3.40 -21.17 -0.71
C LEU A 267 -3.38 -19.94 0.18
N GLY A 268 -3.60 -18.76 -0.40
CA GLY A 268 -3.74 -17.51 0.33
C GLY A 268 -5.21 -17.15 0.54
N ILE A 269 -5.67 -17.13 1.79
CA ILE A 269 -7.03 -16.71 2.15
C ILE A 269 -7.04 -15.19 2.29
N ALA A 270 -7.66 -14.50 1.35
CA ALA A 270 -7.76 -13.05 1.36
C ALA A 270 -8.84 -12.58 2.34
N PRO A 271 -8.56 -11.56 3.19
CA PRO A 271 -9.54 -11.03 4.13
C PRO A 271 -10.70 -10.31 3.42
N GLU A 272 -11.88 -10.29 4.04
CA GLU A 272 -13.11 -9.69 3.49
C GLU A 272 -13.01 -8.18 3.21
N MET A 273 -12.03 -7.50 3.81
CA MET A 273 -11.77 -6.08 3.54
C MET A 273 -11.27 -5.80 2.11
N TYR A 274 -10.84 -6.84 1.38
CA TYR A 274 -10.48 -6.73 -0.04
C TYR A 274 -11.71 -7.03 -0.88
N ASP A 275 -12.34 -5.99 -1.43
CA ASP A 275 -13.64 -6.06 -2.11
C ASP A 275 -13.55 -6.35 -3.62
N ASP A 276 -12.33 -6.28 -4.20
CA ASP A 276 -12.04 -6.62 -5.59
C ASP A 276 -10.66 -7.30 -5.71
N LEU A 277 -10.33 -7.82 -6.91
CA LEU A 277 -9.02 -8.43 -7.15
C LEU A 277 -7.89 -7.41 -7.12
N TRP A 278 -8.16 -6.12 -7.40
CA TRP A 278 -7.16 -5.05 -7.32
C TRP A 278 -6.52 -4.99 -5.93
N THR A 279 -7.33 -5.12 -4.91
CA THR A 279 -6.89 -5.16 -3.50
C THR A 279 -6.54 -6.58 -3.05
N GLY A 280 -7.29 -7.59 -3.47
CA GLY A 280 -7.07 -9.00 -3.14
C GLY A 280 -5.76 -9.58 -3.69
N ALA A 281 -5.22 -8.98 -4.75
CA ALA A 281 -3.92 -9.32 -5.31
C ALA A 281 -2.74 -9.13 -4.33
N LYS A 282 -2.93 -8.45 -3.20
CA LYS A 282 -1.93 -8.41 -2.13
C LYS A 282 -1.55 -9.81 -1.65
N ALA A 283 -2.45 -10.79 -1.72
CA ALA A 283 -2.14 -12.19 -1.45
C ALA A 283 -1.04 -12.72 -2.38
N MET A 284 -1.12 -12.40 -3.70
CA MET A 284 -0.08 -12.78 -4.66
C MET A 284 1.28 -12.16 -4.29
N TYR A 285 1.32 -10.86 -4.07
CA TYR A 285 2.57 -10.12 -3.83
C TYR A 285 3.32 -10.57 -2.58
N LYS A 286 2.63 -11.12 -1.61
CA LYS A 286 3.17 -11.54 -0.32
C LYS A 286 3.57 -13.00 -0.28
N LEU A 287 3.08 -13.80 -1.21
CA LEU A 287 3.25 -15.26 -1.20
C LEU A 287 4.07 -15.79 -2.39
N GLU A 288 4.18 -15.03 -3.47
CA GLU A 288 4.97 -15.45 -4.64
C GLU A 288 6.38 -15.94 -4.29
N PRO A 289 7.14 -15.30 -3.36
CA PRO A 289 8.52 -15.71 -3.09
C PRO A 289 8.66 -17.11 -2.49
N VAL A 290 7.60 -17.67 -1.93
CA VAL A 290 7.63 -19.01 -1.32
C VAL A 290 6.93 -20.09 -2.16
N VAL A 291 6.51 -19.75 -3.38
CA VAL A 291 6.01 -20.73 -4.35
C VAL A 291 7.16 -21.29 -5.17
N ALA A 292 7.25 -22.60 -5.26
CA ALA A 292 8.24 -23.29 -6.12
C ALA A 292 8.03 -22.96 -7.60
N ASP A 293 9.07 -23.00 -8.41
CA ASP A 293 8.96 -22.84 -9.86
C ASP A 293 8.00 -23.88 -10.45
N GLY A 294 7.08 -23.43 -11.29
CA GLY A 294 5.99 -24.25 -11.84
C GLY A 294 4.88 -24.57 -10.83
N GLY A 295 4.97 -24.08 -9.60
CA GLY A 295 3.95 -24.29 -8.57
C GLY A 295 2.72 -23.41 -8.73
N ASP A 296 1.72 -23.63 -7.88
CA ASP A 296 0.43 -22.95 -7.90
C ASP A 296 0.30 -22.00 -6.70
N LEU A 297 -0.08 -20.75 -6.98
CA LEU A 297 -0.57 -19.81 -5.96
C LEU A 297 -2.06 -19.61 -6.17
N ILE A 298 -2.86 -19.99 -5.18
CA ILE A 298 -4.30 -19.91 -5.20
C ILE A 298 -4.75 -18.76 -4.30
N ILE A 299 -5.43 -17.77 -4.86
CA ILE A 299 -6.07 -16.70 -4.11
C ILE A 299 -7.50 -17.14 -3.78
N TYR A 300 -7.73 -17.51 -2.52
CA TYR A 300 -9.04 -17.91 -2.03
C TYR A 300 -9.79 -16.71 -1.46
N ALA A 301 -10.80 -16.24 -2.17
CA ALA A 301 -11.61 -15.08 -1.82
C ALA A 301 -13.02 -15.20 -2.44
N PRO A 302 -13.90 -16.08 -1.95
CA PRO A 302 -15.24 -16.29 -2.53
C PRO A 302 -16.09 -15.02 -2.61
N HIS A 303 -15.83 -14.04 -1.75
CA HIS A 303 -16.51 -12.76 -1.69
C HIS A 303 -16.10 -11.78 -2.81
N ILE A 304 -14.94 -11.97 -3.44
CA ILE A 304 -14.48 -11.11 -4.54
C ILE A 304 -15.16 -11.55 -5.84
N THR A 305 -16.00 -10.66 -6.39
CA THR A 305 -16.75 -10.89 -7.63
C THR A 305 -16.32 -9.98 -8.78
N GLU A 306 -15.40 -9.04 -8.54
CA GLU A 306 -14.94 -8.06 -9.51
C GLU A 306 -13.40 -8.03 -9.60
N VAL A 307 -12.89 -7.80 -10.82
CA VAL A 307 -11.44 -7.66 -11.06
C VAL A 307 -10.95 -6.33 -10.53
N SER A 308 -11.62 -5.24 -10.86
CA SER A 308 -11.40 -3.92 -10.28
C SER A 308 -12.59 -3.03 -10.57
N TYR A 309 -13.10 -2.38 -9.56
CA TYR A 309 -14.18 -1.42 -9.73
C TYR A 309 -13.77 -0.18 -10.52
N THR A 310 -12.50 0.21 -10.47
CA THR A 310 -11.98 1.38 -11.18
C THR A 310 -11.37 1.02 -12.54
N HIS A 311 -10.57 -0.05 -12.60
CA HIS A 311 -9.74 -0.38 -13.77
C HIS A 311 -10.14 -1.68 -14.47
N GLY A 312 -11.24 -2.33 -14.07
CA GLY A 312 -11.63 -3.66 -14.55
C GLY A 312 -11.76 -3.76 -16.07
N ARG A 313 -12.32 -2.74 -16.74
CA ARG A 313 -12.45 -2.73 -18.21
C ARG A 313 -11.10 -2.77 -18.92
N MET A 314 -10.09 -2.06 -18.38
CA MET A 314 -8.74 -2.08 -18.96
C MET A 314 -8.06 -3.41 -18.72
N LEU A 315 -8.19 -3.98 -17.52
CA LEU A 315 -7.67 -5.29 -17.16
C LEU A 315 -8.33 -6.41 -17.97
N ASP A 316 -9.62 -6.34 -18.24
CA ASP A 316 -10.32 -7.27 -19.15
C ASP A 316 -9.78 -7.20 -20.59
N LYS A 317 -9.30 -6.01 -21.02
CA LYS A 317 -8.72 -5.79 -22.35
C LYS A 317 -7.29 -6.29 -22.46
N ILE A 318 -6.45 -6.02 -21.46
CA ILE A 318 -5.01 -6.32 -21.53
C ILE A 318 -4.63 -7.67 -20.93
N GLY A 319 -5.44 -8.22 -20.00
CA GLY A 319 -5.14 -9.43 -19.24
C GLY A 319 -4.03 -9.25 -18.21
N TYR A 320 -3.62 -10.35 -17.58
CA TYR A 320 -2.52 -10.43 -16.65
C TYR A 320 -1.33 -11.12 -17.29
N HIS A 321 -0.22 -10.42 -17.38
CA HIS A 321 0.98 -10.89 -18.08
C HIS A 321 2.24 -10.52 -17.30
N CYS A 322 3.32 -11.30 -17.48
CA CYS A 322 4.62 -10.98 -16.93
C CYS A 322 5.18 -9.67 -17.51
N LEU A 323 6.15 -9.08 -16.83
CA LEU A 323 6.72 -7.78 -17.22
C LEU A 323 7.24 -7.75 -18.66
N ASP A 324 7.94 -8.81 -19.08
CA ASP A 324 8.55 -8.87 -20.42
C ASP A 324 7.51 -8.85 -21.54
N TYR A 325 6.30 -9.40 -21.31
CA TYR A 325 5.19 -9.33 -22.27
C TYR A 325 4.85 -7.90 -22.65
N PHE A 326 4.78 -7.00 -21.68
CA PHE A 326 4.50 -5.60 -21.95
C PHE A 326 5.73 -4.87 -22.51
N ARG A 327 6.93 -5.12 -21.97
CA ARG A 327 8.16 -4.45 -22.41
C ARG A 327 8.47 -4.69 -23.87
N GLU A 328 8.31 -5.92 -24.35
CA GLU A 328 8.56 -6.30 -25.76
C GLU A 328 7.49 -5.74 -26.72
N GLN A 329 6.37 -5.23 -26.20
CA GLN A 329 5.23 -4.80 -26.99
C GLN A 329 4.69 -3.42 -26.56
N MET A 330 5.51 -2.56 -25.94
CA MET A 330 5.07 -1.29 -25.35
C MET A 330 4.25 -0.40 -26.29
N ASP A 331 4.52 -0.44 -27.59
CA ASP A 331 3.77 0.34 -28.59
C ASP A 331 2.27 -0.04 -28.61
N LYS A 332 1.93 -1.29 -28.33
CA LYS A 332 0.54 -1.76 -28.25
C LYS A 332 -0.18 -1.29 -26.98
N PHE A 333 0.59 -0.91 -25.96
CA PHE A 333 0.08 -0.56 -24.62
C PHE A 333 0.35 0.90 -24.24
N ALA A 334 0.76 1.73 -25.20
CA ALA A 334 1.13 3.13 -24.98
C ALA A 334 0.00 3.95 -24.29
N ASP A 335 -1.26 3.65 -24.59
CA ASP A 335 -2.44 4.31 -24.03
C ASP A 335 -2.92 3.71 -22.69
N ILE A 336 -2.27 2.66 -22.21
CA ILE A 336 -2.67 2.01 -20.97
C ILE A 336 -1.93 2.67 -19.79
N PRO A 337 -2.64 3.13 -18.75
CA PRO A 337 -2.01 3.72 -17.57
C PRO A 337 -0.99 2.78 -16.93
N GLY A 338 0.17 3.32 -16.56
CA GLY A 338 1.27 2.55 -15.97
C GLY A 338 0.88 1.79 -14.72
N GLY A 339 -0.06 2.31 -13.93
CA GLY A 339 -0.61 1.61 -12.77
C GLY A 339 -1.36 0.32 -13.13
N VAL A 340 -2.07 0.31 -14.26
CA VAL A 340 -2.81 -0.87 -14.74
C VAL A 340 -1.83 -1.93 -15.27
N LEU A 341 -0.81 -1.51 -16.04
CA LEU A 341 0.26 -2.41 -16.49
C LEU A 341 1.01 -3.02 -15.30
N ALA A 342 1.34 -2.20 -14.31
CA ALA A 342 2.02 -2.63 -13.10
C ALA A 342 1.18 -3.66 -12.30
N HIS A 343 -0.10 -3.40 -12.13
CA HIS A 343 -0.99 -4.35 -11.46
C HIS A 343 -1.04 -5.69 -12.19
N SER A 344 -1.18 -5.65 -13.52
CA SER A 344 -1.15 -6.86 -14.35
C SER A 344 0.12 -7.68 -14.11
N THR A 345 1.31 -7.04 -14.17
CA THR A 345 2.58 -7.75 -13.99
C THR A 345 2.77 -8.27 -12.56
N HIS A 346 2.37 -7.49 -11.56
CA HIS A 346 2.51 -7.91 -10.17
C HIS A 346 1.63 -9.13 -9.85
N VAL A 347 0.42 -9.22 -10.41
CA VAL A 347 -0.47 -10.36 -10.19
C VAL A 347 -0.01 -11.59 -10.98
N LYS A 348 0.51 -11.41 -12.19
CA LYS A 348 1.05 -12.54 -12.97
C LYS A 348 2.35 -13.08 -12.36
N GLY A 349 3.13 -12.21 -11.73
CA GLY A 349 4.40 -12.55 -11.11
C GLY A 349 5.57 -12.58 -12.10
N LEU A 350 6.68 -13.16 -11.66
CA LEU A 350 7.87 -13.32 -12.48
C LEU A 350 7.60 -14.26 -13.66
N GLY A 351 8.25 -13.98 -14.78
CA GLY A 351 8.17 -14.78 -15.98
C GLY A 351 8.99 -14.18 -17.10
N THR A 352 9.00 -14.83 -18.24
CA THR A 352 9.68 -14.39 -19.46
C THR A 352 8.70 -14.36 -20.64
N TYR A 353 8.97 -13.48 -21.59
CA TYR A 353 8.27 -13.45 -22.87
C TYR A 353 9.29 -13.39 -24.00
N CYS A 354 9.33 -14.42 -24.82
CA CYS A 354 10.27 -14.52 -25.93
C CYS A 354 9.63 -15.25 -27.10
N ASN A 355 9.84 -14.78 -28.33
CA ASN A 355 9.28 -15.37 -29.56
C ASN A 355 7.76 -15.60 -29.48
N ALA A 356 7.02 -14.60 -28.96
CA ALA A 356 5.57 -14.63 -28.73
C ALA A 356 5.09 -15.73 -27.76
N VAL A 357 5.98 -16.29 -26.95
CA VAL A 357 5.65 -17.29 -25.93
C VAL A 357 5.90 -16.70 -24.53
N GLU A 358 4.85 -16.63 -23.73
CA GLU A 358 4.92 -16.25 -22.33
C GLU A 358 5.13 -17.50 -21.43
N LYS A 359 6.10 -17.42 -20.53
CA LYS A 359 6.37 -18.47 -19.54
C LYS A 359 6.40 -17.85 -18.14
N PRO A 360 5.27 -17.84 -17.42
CA PRO A 360 5.24 -17.40 -16.03
C PRO A 360 6.02 -18.39 -15.16
N ARG A 361 6.65 -17.90 -14.09
CA ARG A 361 7.37 -18.73 -13.12
C ARG A 361 6.44 -19.65 -12.32
N ILE A 362 5.24 -19.16 -12.01
CA ILE A 362 4.22 -19.88 -11.25
C ILE A 362 2.84 -19.73 -11.91
N ASN A 363 1.91 -20.58 -11.53
CA ASN A 363 0.51 -20.46 -11.92
C ASN A 363 -0.25 -19.65 -10.86
N VAL A 364 -0.91 -18.56 -11.25
CA VAL A 364 -1.81 -17.81 -10.38
C VAL A 364 -3.24 -18.20 -10.68
N ILE A 365 -3.92 -18.70 -9.65
CA ILE A 365 -5.26 -19.29 -9.74
C ILE A 365 -6.22 -18.53 -8.83
N LEU A 366 -7.36 -18.15 -9.36
CA LEU A 366 -8.42 -17.49 -8.59
C LEU A 366 -9.45 -18.52 -8.12
N ALA A 367 -9.62 -18.64 -6.82
CA ALA A 367 -10.74 -19.33 -6.18
C ALA A 367 -11.67 -18.26 -5.57
N THR A 368 -12.38 -17.54 -6.46
CA THR A 368 -13.14 -16.32 -6.15
C THR A 368 -14.55 -16.41 -6.75
N GLY A 369 -15.39 -15.38 -6.53
CA GLY A 369 -16.68 -15.22 -7.19
C GLY A 369 -16.61 -14.70 -8.63
N ILE A 370 -15.39 -14.40 -9.15
CA ILE A 370 -15.21 -14.06 -10.58
C ILE A 370 -15.42 -15.31 -11.41
N SER A 371 -16.18 -15.20 -12.52
CA SER A 371 -16.50 -16.37 -13.36
C SER A 371 -15.26 -17.00 -13.99
N GLU A 372 -15.29 -18.33 -14.20
CA GLU A 372 -14.22 -19.07 -14.87
C GLU A 372 -13.88 -18.48 -16.23
N GLU A 373 -14.90 -18.16 -17.05
CA GLU A 373 -14.72 -17.56 -18.35
C GLU A 373 -13.90 -16.26 -18.26
N ARG A 374 -14.22 -15.37 -17.29
CA ARG A 374 -13.50 -14.11 -17.10
C ARG A 374 -12.07 -14.36 -16.60
N CYS A 375 -11.87 -15.29 -15.66
CA CYS A 375 -10.53 -15.65 -15.19
C CYS A 375 -9.63 -16.09 -16.34
N ARG A 376 -10.12 -17.01 -17.20
CA ARG A 376 -9.38 -17.49 -18.36
C ARG A 376 -9.12 -16.39 -19.39
N ARG A 377 -10.11 -15.54 -19.66
CA ARG A 377 -9.98 -14.42 -20.60
C ARG A 377 -8.90 -13.42 -20.16
N ILE A 378 -8.75 -13.18 -18.88
CA ILE A 378 -7.72 -12.29 -18.32
C ILE A 378 -6.39 -13.02 -18.04
N ASN A 379 -6.18 -14.21 -18.58
CA ASN A 379 -4.95 -15.01 -18.47
C ASN A 379 -4.57 -15.42 -17.03
N LEU A 380 -5.57 -15.74 -16.19
CA LEU A 380 -5.41 -16.34 -14.87
C LEU A 380 -6.09 -17.71 -14.80
N GLY A 381 -5.61 -18.57 -13.88
CA GLY A 381 -6.25 -19.83 -13.58
C GLY A 381 -7.57 -19.66 -12.82
N TYR A 382 -8.40 -20.68 -12.82
CA TYR A 382 -9.64 -20.74 -12.07
C TYR A 382 -9.74 -22.05 -11.28
N LEU A 383 -10.21 -21.93 -10.06
CA LEU A 383 -10.65 -23.04 -9.20
C LEU A 383 -12.01 -22.64 -8.61
N ASP A 384 -13.00 -23.54 -8.67
CA ASP A 384 -14.28 -23.27 -8.04
C ASP A 384 -14.08 -23.10 -6.51
N PRO A 385 -14.40 -21.95 -5.94
CA PRO A 385 -14.18 -21.73 -4.50
C PRO A 385 -14.96 -22.71 -3.61
N ARG A 386 -16.04 -23.32 -4.12
CA ARG A 386 -16.84 -24.34 -3.42
C ARG A 386 -16.10 -25.69 -3.30
N GLU A 387 -15.11 -25.95 -4.15
CA GLU A 387 -14.28 -27.14 -4.11
C GLU A 387 -13.12 -27.01 -3.08
N VAL A 388 -12.86 -25.80 -2.59
CA VAL A 388 -11.81 -25.57 -1.58
C VAL A 388 -12.33 -25.92 -0.19
N ARG A 389 -12.02 -27.14 0.25
CA ARG A 389 -12.29 -27.60 1.62
C ARG A 389 -11.07 -27.33 2.49
N LEU A 390 -11.05 -26.20 3.21
CA LEU A 390 -9.88 -25.75 3.98
C LEU A 390 -9.27 -26.83 4.88
N ALA A 391 -10.09 -27.68 5.47
CA ALA A 391 -9.61 -28.78 6.32
C ALA A 391 -8.70 -29.78 5.57
N GLU A 392 -8.87 -29.93 4.25
CA GLU A 392 -8.06 -30.81 3.41
C GLU A 392 -6.73 -30.16 2.98
N TRP A 393 -6.55 -28.86 3.24
CA TRP A 393 -5.36 -28.09 2.88
C TRP A 393 -4.44 -27.81 4.06
N LEU A 394 -4.99 -27.74 5.28
CA LEU A 394 -4.26 -27.38 6.49
C LEU A 394 -3.30 -28.51 6.94
N ASN A 395 -2.18 -28.10 7.56
CA ASN A 395 -1.17 -28.99 8.16
C ASN A 395 -0.55 -29.99 7.17
N ARG A 396 -0.33 -29.54 5.93
CA ARG A 396 0.27 -30.38 4.87
C ARG A 396 1.55 -29.76 4.29
N GLU A 397 2.26 -28.98 5.10
CA GLU A 397 3.50 -28.34 4.71
C GLU A 397 4.53 -29.36 4.25
N ASP A 398 4.59 -30.55 4.88
CA ASP A 398 5.48 -31.63 4.51
C ASP A 398 5.20 -32.22 3.12
N GLU A 399 3.97 -32.09 2.65
CA GLU A 399 3.57 -32.47 1.29
C GLU A 399 3.78 -31.34 0.27
N GLY A 400 4.35 -30.20 0.69
CA GLY A 400 4.60 -29.02 -0.14
C GLY A 400 3.36 -28.16 -0.38
N ILE A 401 2.40 -28.19 0.55
CA ILE A 401 1.19 -27.33 0.54
C ILE A 401 1.27 -26.37 1.72
N LEU A 402 1.12 -25.07 1.44
CA LEU A 402 1.08 -24.01 2.47
C LEU A 402 -0.28 -23.30 2.42
N VAL A 403 -0.91 -23.16 3.57
CA VAL A 403 -2.10 -22.30 3.73
C VAL A 403 -1.73 -21.07 4.54
N VAL A 404 -2.09 -19.91 4.03
CA VAL A 404 -1.84 -18.62 4.70
C VAL A 404 -3.16 -17.90 4.89
N ASP A 405 -3.54 -17.74 6.15
CA ASP A 405 -4.68 -16.92 6.55
C ASP A 405 -4.34 -15.42 6.50
N HIS A 406 -5.33 -14.57 6.28
CA HIS A 406 -5.13 -13.12 6.10
C HIS A 406 -4.02 -12.78 5.09
N ALA A 407 -4.01 -13.48 3.96
CA ALA A 407 -3.04 -13.32 2.90
C ALA A 407 -3.06 -11.88 2.34
N GLY A 408 -1.88 -11.29 2.20
CA GLY A 408 -1.71 -9.90 1.79
C GLY A 408 -1.19 -8.96 2.90
N GLU A 409 -1.18 -9.40 4.16
CA GLU A 409 -0.62 -8.63 5.28
C GLU A 409 0.85 -8.99 5.55
N VAL A 410 1.16 -10.29 5.68
CA VAL A 410 2.50 -10.80 5.99
C VAL A 410 3.22 -11.26 4.72
N LEU A 411 4.40 -10.71 4.49
CA LEU A 411 5.29 -11.15 3.42
C LEU A 411 5.98 -12.46 3.80
N HIS A 412 5.87 -13.46 2.93
CA HIS A 412 6.60 -14.72 3.09
C HIS A 412 7.80 -14.73 2.15
N ARG A 413 8.98 -15.09 2.67
CA ARG A 413 10.22 -15.21 1.91
C ARG A 413 10.98 -16.48 2.30
N LEU A 414 11.89 -16.90 1.46
CA LEU A 414 12.81 -17.99 1.79
C LEU A 414 13.96 -17.45 2.65
N LYS A 415 14.44 -18.25 3.61
CA LYS A 415 15.62 -17.91 4.45
C LYS A 415 16.87 -17.68 3.60
N SER A 416 17.00 -18.38 2.48
CA SER A 416 18.11 -18.20 1.52
C SER A 416 18.15 -16.81 0.87
N GLU A 417 17.03 -16.07 0.91
CA GLU A 417 16.89 -14.72 0.34
C GLU A 417 16.95 -13.63 1.42
N LYS A 418 17.19 -13.99 2.68
CA LYS A 418 17.34 -13.03 3.77
C LYS A 418 18.56 -12.15 3.49
N PRO A 419 18.41 -10.80 3.47
CA PRO A 419 19.55 -9.92 3.42
C PRO A 419 20.53 -10.22 4.57
N VAL A 420 21.82 -10.30 4.27
CA VAL A 420 22.90 -10.52 5.24
C VAL A 420 23.06 -9.30 6.12
#